data_b608df6020957a5fc2d1c25c2031aca5
#
_entry.id   b608df6020957a5fc2d1c25c2031aca5
#
_cell.length_a   1.000
_cell.length_b   1.000
_cell.length_c   1.000
_cell.angle_alpha   90.00
_cell.angle_beta   90.00
_cell.angle_gamma   90.00
#
_symmetry.space_group_name_H-M   'P 1'
#
loop_
_entity.id
_entity.type
_entity.pdbx_description
1 polymer ?
#
loop_
_entity_poly.entity_id
_entity_poly.type
_entity_poly.pdbx_seq_one_letter_code
_entity_poly.pdbx_strand_id
1 'polypeptide(L)'
;MWQEYLSGEYSWHLICARRYRVPMSLEPSKSLNRLRNAAIPKESAIRILSLATLINTFGNGLFMTIEVIYFTIYVGLTPAQVGLGLSLGGGVSLLFNIPAGHLADRYGPRDITALAYAGEGLSLASFVFIHSFMPFLVMSLVMGAVGATGQTLRMATIAKFGVGEERVRIRAYTRAVTNLGIGLGAVFAGVALAVNTGSGYITMLLLDAATFFGAALVWRRLPYVAPTVNKGEPFSFIALKDKKFVTATLLNGVMTLHFVIQNVAIPLWIVHETKAPRWWVAVLMLVNTISVVLFQVRASKGSGDVREGARMYARAGYLVAAACLLYAFSAGASQIVACVVLVLAALVHVAGELIGSAGSWSIGFGLANQAHQGQYQGVY
;
A
#
# COMPACT_ATOMS: atom_id res chain seq x y z
N MET A 1 5.16 -39.05 42.52
CA MET A 1 5.71 -38.11 41.53
C MET A 1 4.58 -37.43 40.76
N TRP A 2 3.49 -37.05 41.46
CA TRP A 2 2.31 -36.32 40.90
C TRP A 2 1.68 -35.39 41.93
N GLN A 3 2.46 -34.90 42.93
CA GLN A 3 1.94 -34.09 44.05
C GLN A 3 2.68 -32.75 44.28
N GLU A 4 3.58 -32.36 43.37
CA GLU A 4 4.33 -31.08 43.49
C GLU A 4 3.97 -29.99 42.43
N TYR A 5 2.86 -30.20 41.69
CA TYR A 5 2.45 -29.23 40.64
C TYR A 5 1.21 -28.39 40.96
N LEU A 6 0.73 -28.42 42.22
CA LEU A 6 -0.51 -27.72 42.62
C LEU A 6 -0.35 -26.70 43.77
N SER A 7 0.84 -26.12 43.99
CA SER A 7 1.01 -25.04 44.96
C SER A 7 1.74 -23.85 44.40
N GLY A 8 1.13 -23.19 43.46
CA GLY A 8 1.58 -21.89 42.91
C GLY A 8 0.39 -20.94 42.78
N GLU A 9 -0.09 -20.45 43.95
CA GLU A 9 -1.04 -19.33 43.99
C GLU A 9 -0.40 -18.07 43.39
N TYR A 10 -0.67 -17.80 42.09
CA TYR A 10 -0.44 -16.45 41.56
C TYR A 10 -1.68 -15.59 41.76
N SER A 11 -1.54 -14.73 42.76
CA SER A 11 -2.48 -13.67 43.13
C SER A 11 -2.71 -12.69 41.97
N TRP A 12 -3.84 -12.83 41.27
CA TRP A 12 -4.28 -11.98 40.15
C TRP A 12 -5.03 -10.71 40.59
N HIS A 13 -4.90 -10.25 41.85
CA HIS A 13 -5.76 -9.18 42.40
C HIS A 13 -5.12 -7.81 42.58
N LEU A 14 -3.94 -7.50 42.00
CA LEU A 14 -3.28 -6.19 42.28
C LEU A 14 -2.85 -5.35 41.08
N ILE A 15 -3.37 -5.61 39.84
CA ILE A 15 -3.02 -4.74 38.68
C ILE A 15 -4.24 -4.04 38.04
N CYS A 16 -5.38 -4.02 38.67
CA CYS A 16 -6.57 -3.31 38.15
C CYS A 16 -7.01 -2.17 39.09
N ALA A 17 -6.22 -1.14 39.33
CA ALA A 17 -6.73 0.15 39.82
C ALA A 17 -5.68 1.27 39.78
N ARG A 18 -5.31 1.74 38.60
CA ARG A 18 -4.86 3.13 38.44
C ARG A 18 -5.70 3.84 37.39
N ARG A 19 -6.82 4.40 37.86
CA ARG A 19 -7.64 5.38 37.15
C ARG A 19 -6.74 6.52 36.65
N TYR A 20 -6.56 6.65 35.37
CA TYR A 20 -6.05 7.87 34.76
C TYR A 20 -7.15 8.95 34.81
N ARG A 21 -7.08 9.83 35.79
CA ARG A 21 -7.72 11.16 35.70
C ARG A 21 -6.94 11.94 34.64
N VAL A 22 -7.58 12.25 33.54
CA VAL A 22 -7.09 13.19 32.53
C VAL A 22 -7.52 14.59 32.98
N PRO A 23 -6.62 15.52 33.31
CA PRO A 23 -6.98 16.92 33.43
C PRO A 23 -7.14 17.51 32.05
N MET A 24 -8.31 18.02 31.75
CA MET A 24 -8.65 18.73 30.53
C MET A 24 -8.20 20.18 30.69
N SER A 25 -6.93 20.46 30.38
CA SER A 25 -6.41 21.80 30.09
C SER A 25 -5.92 21.87 28.68
N LEU A 26 -6.67 22.59 27.86
CA LEU A 26 -6.37 22.86 26.45
C LEU A 26 -5.25 23.93 26.36
N GLU A 27 -3.99 23.51 26.44
CA GLU A 27 -2.87 24.34 25.96
C GLU A 27 -2.55 23.97 24.51
N PRO A 28 -2.59 24.91 23.55
CA PRO A 28 -2.40 24.63 22.12
C PRO A 28 -1.05 23.96 21.78
N SER A 29 -0.02 24.23 22.57
CA SER A 29 1.32 23.63 22.39
C SER A 29 1.37 22.14 22.73
N LYS A 30 0.52 21.65 23.64
CA LYS A 30 0.47 20.23 24.02
C LYS A 30 -0.29 19.37 23.00
N SER A 31 -1.26 19.95 22.30
CA SER A 31 -2.00 19.23 21.27
C SER A 31 -1.16 18.97 20.01
N LEU A 32 -0.40 19.97 19.56
CA LEU A 32 0.55 19.83 18.45
C LEU A 32 1.67 18.82 18.76
N ASN A 33 2.21 18.84 19.97
CA ASN A 33 3.21 17.87 20.42
C ASN A 33 2.65 16.45 20.57
N ARG A 34 1.37 16.30 20.99
CA ARG A 34 0.69 15.00 21.00
C ARG A 34 0.44 14.48 19.59
N LEU A 35 0.03 15.32 18.65
CA LEU A 35 -0.12 14.95 17.23
C LEU A 35 1.22 14.59 16.61
N ARG A 36 2.28 15.35 16.86
CA ARG A 36 3.63 15.04 16.39
C ARG A 36 4.15 13.72 16.94
N ASN A 37 3.98 13.46 18.24
CA ASN A 37 4.43 12.22 18.90
C ASN A 37 3.56 11.00 18.51
N ALA A 38 2.31 11.22 18.07
CA ALA A 38 1.45 10.16 17.54
C ALA A 38 1.73 9.90 16.04
N ALA A 39 2.19 10.92 15.30
CA ALA A 39 2.43 10.85 13.87
C ALA A 39 3.84 10.36 13.50
N ILE A 40 4.84 10.52 14.38
CA ILE A 40 6.23 10.11 14.10
C ILE A 40 6.58 8.91 14.99
N PRO A 41 6.85 7.73 14.41
CA PRO A 41 7.29 6.56 15.16
C PRO A 41 8.57 6.84 15.92
N LYS A 42 8.65 6.37 17.18
CA LYS A 42 9.85 6.57 18.02
C LYS A 42 11.03 5.69 17.60
N GLU A 43 10.77 4.57 16.96
CA GLU A 43 11.79 3.62 16.55
C GLU A 43 12.52 4.08 15.29
N SER A 44 13.85 4.03 15.31
CA SER A 44 14.71 4.46 14.20
C SER A 44 14.42 3.69 12.90
N ALA A 45 14.16 2.38 12.98
CA ALA A 45 13.85 1.54 11.83
C ALA A 45 12.56 1.98 11.11
N ILE A 46 11.49 2.29 11.86
CA ILE A 46 10.22 2.72 11.28
C ILE A 46 10.36 4.10 10.62
N ARG A 47 11.19 4.99 11.18
CA ARG A 47 11.48 6.29 10.55
C ARG A 47 12.21 6.12 9.22
N ILE A 48 13.20 5.22 9.16
CA ILE A 48 13.95 4.91 7.93
C ILE A 48 13.01 4.31 6.89
N LEU A 49 12.17 3.32 7.27
CA LEU A 49 11.14 2.75 6.40
C LEU A 49 10.21 3.83 5.83
N SER A 50 9.72 4.71 6.70
CA SER A 50 8.79 5.78 6.31
C SER A 50 9.45 6.80 5.38
N LEU A 51 10.69 7.18 5.65
CA LEU A 51 11.44 8.12 4.81
C LEU A 51 11.73 7.52 3.43
N ALA A 52 12.20 6.27 3.37
CA ALA A 52 12.42 5.58 2.11
C ALA A 52 11.12 5.41 1.32
N THR A 53 10.02 5.07 2.01
CA THR A 53 8.68 4.99 1.40
C THR A 53 8.25 6.34 0.85
N LEU A 54 8.38 7.43 1.61
CA LEU A 54 7.99 8.76 1.17
C LEU A 54 8.76 9.21 -0.08
N ILE A 55 10.08 9.03 -0.07
CA ILE A 55 10.95 9.38 -1.21
C ILE A 55 10.51 8.61 -2.45
N ASN A 56 10.40 7.28 -2.35
CA ASN A 56 10.00 6.43 -3.48
C ASN A 56 8.59 6.75 -3.99
N THR A 57 7.63 6.90 -3.10
CA THR A 57 6.23 7.10 -3.51
C THR A 57 5.96 8.52 -4.01
N PHE A 58 6.77 9.50 -3.62
CA PHE A 58 6.77 10.82 -4.24
C PHE A 58 7.14 10.73 -5.73
N GLY A 59 8.21 10.00 -6.05
CA GLY A 59 8.59 9.73 -7.43
C GLY A 59 7.52 8.96 -8.19
N ASN A 60 6.97 7.88 -7.61
CA ASN A 60 5.87 7.15 -8.23
C ASN A 60 4.68 8.08 -8.56
N GLY A 61 4.36 9.04 -7.69
CA GLY A 61 3.31 10.04 -7.96
C GLY A 61 3.64 10.94 -9.15
N LEU A 62 4.92 11.30 -9.35
CA LEU A 62 5.38 12.02 -10.54
C LEU A 62 5.11 11.19 -11.79
N PHE A 63 5.64 9.96 -11.83
CA PHE A 63 5.59 9.12 -13.02
C PHE A 63 4.17 8.66 -13.37
N MET A 64 3.41 8.13 -12.43
CA MET A 64 2.03 7.66 -12.66
C MET A 64 1.12 8.75 -13.26
N THR A 65 1.40 10.02 -12.95
CA THR A 65 0.61 11.14 -13.45
C THR A 65 0.93 11.45 -14.92
N ILE A 66 2.17 11.26 -15.35
CA ILE A 66 2.63 11.64 -16.69
C ILE A 66 2.80 10.44 -17.62
N GLU A 67 2.86 9.21 -17.11
CA GLU A 67 3.26 8.00 -17.85
C GLU A 67 2.52 7.84 -19.17
N VAL A 68 1.20 7.81 -19.13
CA VAL A 68 0.39 7.60 -20.35
C VAL A 68 0.57 8.76 -21.33
N ILE A 69 0.63 10.00 -20.83
CA ILE A 69 0.78 11.21 -21.65
C ILE A 69 2.16 11.23 -22.29
N TYR A 70 3.21 10.91 -21.55
CA TYR A 70 4.58 10.84 -22.04
C TYR A 70 4.69 9.84 -23.21
N PHE A 71 4.21 8.62 -23.02
CA PHE A 71 4.32 7.59 -24.06
C PHE A 71 3.40 7.82 -25.26
N THR A 72 2.21 8.41 -25.06
CA THR A 72 1.29 8.65 -26.18
C THR A 72 1.62 9.93 -26.94
N ILE A 73 1.90 11.04 -26.26
CA ILE A 73 2.08 12.34 -26.91
C ILE A 73 3.54 12.58 -27.29
N TYR A 74 4.48 12.26 -26.38
CA TYR A 74 5.90 12.56 -26.62
C TYR A 74 6.61 11.45 -27.40
N VAL A 75 6.42 10.18 -27.01
CA VAL A 75 7.03 9.04 -27.72
C VAL A 75 6.22 8.65 -28.97
N GLY A 76 4.93 9.00 -29.04
CA GLY A 76 4.07 8.74 -30.21
C GLY A 76 3.50 7.32 -30.27
N LEU A 77 3.45 6.60 -29.15
CA LEU A 77 2.80 5.28 -29.10
C LEU A 77 1.28 5.43 -29.09
N THR A 78 0.57 4.49 -29.68
CA THR A 78 -0.90 4.48 -29.60
C THR A 78 -1.35 4.13 -28.17
N PRO A 79 -2.52 4.62 -27.70
CA PRO A 79 -3.07 4.25 -26.40
C PRO A 79 -3.19 2.72 -26.22
N ALA A 80 -3.50 1.99 -27.28
CA ALA A 80 -3.57 0.53 -27.29
C ALA A 80 -2.20 -0.12 -27.01
N GLN A 81 -1.14 0.40 -27.60
CA GLN A 81 0.24 -0.06 -27.35
C GLN A 81 0.67 0.20 -25.91
N VAL A 82 0.40 1.39 -25.39
CA VAL A 82 0.70 1.71 -23.99
C VAL A 82 -0.09 0.80 -23.04
N GLY A 83 -1.40 0.67 -23.26
CA GLY A 83 -2.24 -0.22 -22.47
C GLY A 83 -1.79 -1.68 -22.50
N LEU A 84 -1.39 -2.19 -23.68
CA LEU A 84 -0.87 -3.55 -23.83
C LEU A 84 0.44 -3.75 -23.06
N GLY A 85 1.40 -2.82 -23.18
CA GLY A 85 2.68 -2.90 -22.48
C GLY A 85 2.49 -2.91 -20.95
N LEU A 86 1.68 -1.99 -20.41
CA LEU A 86 1.38 -1.92 -18.98
C LEU A 86 0.63 -3.16 -18.48
N SER A 87 -0.33 -3.67 -19.26
CA SER A 87 -1.08 -4.88 -18.90
C SER A 87 -0.19 -6.13 -18.87
N LEU A 88 0.68 -6.29 -19.85
CA LEU A 88 1.62 -7.41 -19.89
C LEU A 88 2.69 -7.28 -18.79
N GLY A 89 3.18 -6.08 -18.51
CA GLY A 89 4.05 -5.80 -17.34
C GLY A 89 3.37 -6.19 -16.02
N GLY A 90 2.10 -5.83 -15.84
CA GLY A 90 1.30 -6.26 -14.71
C GLY A 90 1.14 -7.79 -14.62
N GLY A 91 0.94 -8.45 -15.75
CA GLY A 91 0.88 -9.93 -15.83
C GLY A 91 2.21 -10.59 -15.39
N VAL A 92 3.34 -10.05 -15.85
CA VAL A 92 4.68 -10.52 -15.44
C VAL A 92 4.90 -10.32 -13.94
N SER A 93 4.40 -9.24 -13.35
CA SER A 93 4.48 -8.99 -11.91
C SER A 93 3.99 -10.17 -11.08
N LEU A 94 2.89 -10.81 -11.47
CA LEU A 94 2.33 -11.95 -10.75
C LEU A 94 3.28 -13.15 -10.70
N LEU A 95 4.07 -13.36 -11.76
CA LEU A 95 5.03 -14.47 -11.83
C LEU A 95 6.24 -14.25 -10.93
N PHE A 96 6.63 -13.00 -10.69
CA PHE A 96 7.82 -12.65 -9.93
C PHE A 96 7.60 -12.49 -8.43
N ASN A 97 6.36 -12.36 -7.96
CA ASN A 97 6.05 -12.18 -6.54
C ASN A 97 6.55 -13.33 -5.66
N ILE A 98 6.30 -14.59 -6.06
CA ILE A 98 6.71 -15.78 -5.27
C ILE A 98 8.22 -15.98 -5.27
N PRO A 99 8.93 -15.95 -6.41
CA PRO A 99 10.39 -15.96 -6.45
C PRO A 99 11.03 -14.86 -5.62
N ALA A 100 10.49 -13.65 -5.67
CA ALA A 100 10.96 -12.51 -4.88
C ALA A 100 10.84 -12.77 -3.37
N GLY A 101 9.72 -13.36 -2.94
CA GLY A 101 9.51 -13.75 -1.55
C GLY A 101 10.51 -14.79 -1.07
N HIS A 102 10.79 -15.80 -1.89
CA HIS A 102 11.83 -16.80 -1.59
C HIS A 102 13.22 -16.17 -1.50
N LEU A 103 13.51 -15.22 -2.38
CA LEU A 103 14.77 -14.46 -2.37
C LEU A 103 14.93 -13.68 -1.04
N ALA A 104 13.85 -13.06 -0.55
CA ALA A 104 13.82 -12.37 0.73
C ALA A 104 14.13 -13.30 1.91
N ASP A 105 13.52 -14.48 1.92
CA ASP A 105 13.71 -15.46 2.99
C ASP A 105 15.12 -16.07 3.01
N ARG A 106 15.75 -16.23 1.82
CA ARG A 106 17.04 -16.88 1.64
C ARG A 106 18.24 -15.96 1.86
N TYR A 107 18.15 -14.70 1.45
CA TYR A 107 19.29 -13.77 1.47
C TYR A 107 19.10 -12.61 2.48
N GLY A 108 17.93 -12.53 3.09
CA GLY A 108 17.54 -11.39 3.92
C GLY A 108 17.02 -10.23 3.09
N PRO A 109 15.91 -9.63 3.49
CA PRO A 109 15.19 -8.69 2.61
C PRO A 109 15.87 -7.32 2.48
N ARG A 110 16.71 -6.88 3.43
CA ARG A 110 17.27 -5.51 3.45
C ARG A 110 18.09 -5.16 2.19
N ASP A 111 19.12 -5.92 1.93
CA ASP A 111 20.09 -5.56 0.87
C ASP A 111 19.52 -5.85 -0.51
N ILE A 112 18.71 -6.91 -0.62
CA ILE A 112 18.02 -7.24 -1.88
C ILE A 112 16.94 -6.19 -2.22
N THR A 113 16.24 -5.66 -1.21
CA THR A 113 15.29 -4.56 -1.44
C THR A 113 16.02 -3.30 -1.95
N ALA A 114 17.17 -2.96 -1.37
CA ALA A 114 17.95 -1.84 -1.86
C ALA A 114 18.43 -2.05 -3.31
N LEU A 115 18.80 -3.28 -3.67
CA LEU A 115 19.17 -3.63 -5.05
C LEU A 115 17.95 -3.56 -5.98
N ALA A 116 16.77 -4.03 -5.54
CA ALA A 116 15.55 -3.93 -6.30
C ALA A 116 15.16 -2.47 -6.58
N TYR A 117 15.24 -1.59 -5.57
CA TYR A 117 15.05 -0.15 -5.77
C TYR A 117 16.03 0.42 -6.83
N ALA A 118 17.31 0.05 -6.77
CA ALA A 118 18.27 0.51 -7.77
C ALA A 118 17.91 -0.02 -9.17
N GLY A 119 17.45 -1.27 -9.27
CA GLY A 119 16.96 -1.87 -10.52
C GLY A 119 15.72 -1.18 -11.06
N GLU A 120 14.75 -0.85 -10.20
CA GLU A 120 13.57 -0.06 -10.56
C GLU A 120 13.98 1.32 -11.11
N GLY A 121 14.89 2.03 -10.40
CA GLY A 121 15.39 3.33 -10.84
C GLY A 121 16.14 3.28 -12.17
N LEU A 122 16.95 2.25 -12.40
CA LEU A 122 17.65 2.06 -13.68
C LEU A 122 16.69 1.75 -14.82
N SER A 123 15.71 0.87 -14.57
CA SER A 123 14.67 0.53 -15.54
C SER A 123 13.84 1.77 -15.90
N LEU A 124 13.51 2.59 -14.92
CA LEU A 124 12.77 3.83 -15.13
C LEU A 124 13.60 4.86 -15.93
N ALA A 125 14.87 5.06 -15.57
CA ALA A 125 15.74 5.96 -16.31
C ALA A 125 15.92 5.54 -17.79
N SER A 126 15.87 4.24 -18.08
CA SER A 126 15.97 3.75 -19.45
C SER A 126 14.78 4.09 -20.34
N PHE A 127 13.61 4.45 -19.77
CA PHE A 127 12.45 4.91 -20.54
C PHE A 127 12.74 6.20 -21.33
N VAL A 128 13.72 7.00 -20.93
CA VAL A 128 14.14 8.19 -21.70
C VAL A 128 14.65 7.84 -23.10
N PHE A 129 15.22 6.65 -23.28
CA PHE A 129 15.79 6.19 -24.55
C PHE A 129 14.78 5.43 -25.42
N ILE A 130 13.52 5.34 -25.00
CA ILE A 130 12.50 4.59 -25.70
C ILE A 130 11.77 5.50 -26.69
N HIS A 131 11.82 5.10 -27.99
CA HIS A 131 11.21 5.82 -29.08
C HIS A 131 10.30 4.93 -29.96
N SER A 132 10.07 3.67 -29.57
CA SER A 132 9.22 2.74 -30.31
C SER A 132 8.58 1.70 -29.42
N PHE A 133 7.58 0.98 -29.94
CA PHE A 133 6.76 0.06 -29.16
C PHE A 133 7.56 -1.14 -28.58
N MET A 134 8.45 -1.76 -29.37
CA MET A 134 9.15 -2.97 -28.90
C MET A 134 10.06 -2.71 -27.70
N PRO A 135 10.95 -1.69 -27.68
CA PRO A 135 11.68 -1.32 -26.48
C PRO A 135 10.76 -0.95 -25.30
N PHE A 136 9.66 -0.23 -25.55
CA PHE A 136 8.67 0.08 -24.52
C PHE A 136 8.07 -1.20 -23.91
N LEU A 137 7.65 -2.15 -24.74
CA LEU A 137 7.10 -3.42 -24.28
C LEU A 137 8.11 -4.19 -23.42
N VAL A 138 9.35 -4.36 -23.89
CA VAL A 138 10.40 -5.06 -23.16
C VAL A 138 10.65 -4.40 -21.82
N MET A 139 10.78 -3.07 -21.77
CA MET A 139 11.02 -2.35 -20.53
C MET A 139 9.81 -2.38 -19.57
N SER A 140 8.59 -2.40 -20.08
CA SER A 140 7.37 -2.59 -19.28
C SER A 140 7.36 -3.97 -18.62
N LEU A 141 7.78 -5.03 -19.32
CA LEU A 141 7.92 -6.37 -18.73
C LEU A 141 9.01 -6.41 -17.66
N VAL A 142 10.18 -5.80 -17.94
CA VAL A 142 11.28 -5.68 -16.95
C VAL A 142 10.81 -4.91 -15.72
N MET A 143 10.17 -3.77 -15.92
CA MET A 143 9.65 -2.94 -14.84
C MET A 143 8.60 -3.69 -13.99
N GLY A 144 7.72 -4.48 -14.65
CA GLY A 144 6.77 -5.35 -13.96
C GLY A 144 7.47 -6.40 -13.06
N ALA A 145 8.51 -7.06 -13.58
CA ALA A 145 9.27 -8.05 -12.83
C ALA A 145 10.03 -7.44 -11.65
N VAL A 146 10.78 -6.34 -11.89
CA VAL A 146 11.61 -5.69 -10.87
C VAL A 146 10.73 -5.00 -9.83
N GLY A 147 9.66 -4.32 -10.25
CA GLY A 147 8.71 -3.64 -9.36
C GLY A 147 7.98 -4.61 -8.44
N ALA A 148 7.50 -5.75 -8.97
CA ALA A 148 6.90 -6.81 -8.15
C ALA A 148 7.90 -7.38 -7.13
N THR A 149 9.14 -7.60 -7.57
CA THR A 149 10.23 -8.05 -6.69
C THR A 149 10.45 -7.03 -5.57
N GLY A 150 10.63 -5.76 -5.89
CA GLY A 150 10.81 -4.68 -4.91
C GLY A 150 9.64 -4.58 -3.94
N GLN A 151 8.39 -4.66 -4.42
CA GLN A 151 7.21 -4.61 -3.57
C GLN A 151 7.14 -5.79 -2.59
N THR A 152 7.36 -7.01 -3.06
CA THR A 152 7.35 -8.22 -2.22
C THR A 152 8.45 -8.16 -1.16
N LEU A 153 9.66 -7.73 -1.52
CA LEU A 153 10.78 -7.56 -0.61
C LEU A 153 10.51 -6.49 0.47
N ARG A 154 9.85 -5.39 0.10
CA ARG A 154 9.40 -4.37 1.05
C ARG A 154 8.40 -4.93 2.05
N MET A 155 7.42 -5.73 1.57
CA MET A 155 6.44 -6.39 2.45
C MET A 155 7.10 -7.41 3.37
N ALA A 156 8.01 -8.24 2.85
CA ALA A 156 8.81 -9.17 3.64
C ALA A 156 9.64 -8.46 4.71
N THR A 157 10.20 -7.29 4.40
CA THR A 157 10.93 -6.47 5.39
C THR A 157 9.99 -5.96 6.48
N ILE A 158 8.84 -5.39 6.12
CA ILE A 158 7.85 -4.90 7.10
C ILE A 158 7.38 -6.05 8.00
N ALA A 159 7.20 -7.24 7.45
CA ALA A 159 6.78 -8.42 8.19
C ALA A 159 7.80 -8.87 9.27
N LYS A 160 9.05 -8.45 9.18
CA LYS A 160 10.11 -8.73 10.18
C LYS A 160 10.14 -7.71 11.32
N PHE A 161 9.51 -6.54 11.16
CA PHE A 161 9.42 -5.54 12.21
C PHE A 161 8.09 -5.62 12.94
N GLY A 162 8.15 -5.70 14.26
CA GLY A 162 6.97 -5.81 15.11
C GLY A 162 6.31 -7.20 15.11
N VAL A 163 5.37 -7.39 16.02
CA VAL A 163 4.56 -8.61 16.19
C VAL A 163 3.10 -8.23 16.38
N GLY A 164 2.17 -9.03 15.90
CA GLY A 164 0.74 -8.81 16.09
C GLY A 164 0.27 -7.43 15.62
N GLU A 165 -0.43 -6.69 16.46
CA GLU A 165 -0.97 -5.36 16.14
C GLU A 165 0.11 -4.34 15.73
N GLU A 166 1.31 -4.43 16.29
CA GLU A 166 2.40 -3.52 15.95
C GLU A 166 2.81 -3.65 14.48
N ARG A 167 2.90 -4.88 13.94
CA ARG A 167 3.19 -5.15 12.53
C ARG A 167 2.14 -4.52 11.62
N VAL A 168 0.86 -4.69 11.96
CA VAL A 168 -0.25 -4.08 11.21
C VAL A 168 -0.19 -2.56 11.30
N ARG A 169 0.15 -2.00 12.47
CA ARG A 169 0.34 -0.56 12.67
C ARG A 169 1.47 0.00 11.81
N ILE A 170 2.61 -0.69 11.71
CA ILE A 170 3.72 -0.30 10.83
C ILE A 170 3.24 -0.27 9.37
N ARG A 171 2.50 -1.29 8.95
CA ARG A 171 1.95 -1.35 7.58
C ARG A 171 0.93 -0.23 7.33
N ALA A 172 0.07 0.06 8.30
CA ALA A 172 -0.89 1.15 8.22
C ALA A 172 -0.18 2.51 8.10
N TYR A 173 0.89 2.70 8.86
CA TYR A 173 1.69 3.92 8.79
C TYR A 173 2.39 4.07 7.44
N THR A 174 3.04 3.02 6.94
CA THR A 174 3.68 3.06 5.61
C THR A 174 2.67 3.31 4.50
N ARG A 175 1.43 2.78 4.59
CA ARG A 175 0.37 3.08 3.63
C ARG A 175 -0.04 4.56 3.66
N ALA A 176 -0.21 5.14 4.84
CA ALA A 176 -0.51 6.57 4.97
C ALA A 176 0.58 7.43 4.33
N VAL A 177 1.85 7.10 4.58
CA VAL A 177 3.02 7.75 3.96
C VAL A 177 3.04 7.56 2.45
N THR A 178 2.70 6.35 1.95
CA THR A 178 2.58 6.07 0.52
C THR A 178 1.57 6.99 -0.16
N ASN A 179 0.36 7.10 0.40
CA ASN A 179 -0.67 7.97 -0.17
C ASN A 179 -0.28 9.45 -0.13
N LEU A 180 0.37 9.89 0.94
CA LEU A 180 0.92 11.25 1.04
C LEU A 180 1.97 11.49 -0.05
N GLY A 181 2.92 10.57 -0.22
CA GLY A 181 3.98 10.67 -1.22
C GLY A 181 3.42 10.74 -2.64
N ILE A 182 2.54 9.80 -3.01
CA ILE A 182 1.89 9.79 -4.33
C ILE A 182 1.13 11.09 -4.56
N GLY A 183 0.35 11.55 -3.59
CA GLY A 183 -0.41 12.80 -3.71
C GLY A 183 0.48 14.03 -3.92
N LEU A 184 1.57 14.14 -3.17
CA LEU A 184 2.55 15.22 -3.36
C LEU A 184 3.21 15.13 -4.74
N GLY A 185 3.65 13.93 -5.16
CA GLY A 185 4.25 13.71 -6.47
C GLY A 185 3.30 14.09 -7.61
N ALA A 186 2.03 13.70 -7.53
CA ALA A 186 1.01 14.04 -8.52
C ALA A 186 0.80 15.56 -8.65
N VAL A 187 0.81 16.30 -7.53
CA VAL A 187 0.73 17.77 -7.54
C VAL A 187 1.94 18.38 -8.28
N PHE A 188 3.15 17.89 -8.00
CA PHE A 188 4.36 18.35 -8.68
C PHE A 188 4.36 17.98 -10.17
N ALA A 189 3.88 16.79 -10.54
CA ALA A 189 3.72 16.39 -11.93
C ALA A 189 2.74 17.29 -12.70
N GLY A 190 1.73 17.84 -12.02
CA GLY A 190 0.82 18.83 -12.57
C GLY A 190 1.52 20.06 -13.16
N VAL A 191 2.68 20.45 -12.59
CA VAL A 191 3.51 21.53 -13.13
C VAL A 191 4.09 21.14 -14.50
N ALA A 192 4.61 19.92 -14.64
CA ALA A 192 5.14 19.42 -15.91
C ALA A 192 4.05 19.35 -16.99
N LEU A 193 2.84 18.94 -16.60
CA LEU A 193 1.68 18.91 -17.49
C LEU A 193 1.26 20.32 -17.94
N ALA A 194 1.32 21.31 -17.03
CA ALA A 194 1.00 22.70 -17.37
C ALA A 194 2.02 23.32 -18.35
N VAL A 195 3.30 22.99 -18.19
CA VAL A 195 4.38 23.42 -19.10
C VAL A 195 4.32 22.67 -20.43
N ASN A 196 3.89 21.40 -20.44
CA ASN A 196 3.65 20.54 -21.58
C ASN A 196 4.83 20.50 -22.58
N THR A 197 6.04 20.26 -22.08
CA THR A 197 7.27 20.11 -22.89
C THR A 197 7.90 18.75 -22.71
N GLY A 198 8.56 18.21 -23.77
CA GLY A 198 9.27 16.95 -23.68
C GLY A 198 10.35 16.94 -22.60
N SER A 199 11.08 18.04 -22.43
CA SER A 199 12.07 18.20 -21.36
C SER A 199 11.43 18.17 -19.97
N GLY A 200 10.24 18.74 -19.81
CA GLY A 200 9.46 18.66 -18.57
C GLY A 200 9.11 17.22 -18.18
N TYR A 201 8.62 16.42 -19.12
CA TYR A 201 8.31 15.01 -18.90
C TYR A 201 9.54 14.17 -18.58
N ILE A 202 10.63 14.35 -19.35
CA ILE A 202 11.91 13.67 -19.09
C ILE A 202 12.45 14.04 -17.71
N THR A 203 12.34 15.30 -17.31
CA THR A 203 12.77 15.73 -15.96
C THR A 203 11.99 15.00 -14.86
N MET A 204 10.67 14.87 -14.98
CA MET A 204 9.84 14.13 -13.99
C MET A 204 10.22 12.66 -13.93
N LEU A 205 10.46 12.03 -15.08
CA LEU A 205 10.89 10.64 -15.18
C LEU A 205 12.26 10.41 -14.53
N LEU A 206 13.23 11.30 -14.78
CA LEU A 206 14.55 11.22 -14.17
C LEU A 206 14.53 11.55 -12.67
N LEU A 207 13.67 12.47 -12.23
CA LEU A 207 13.44 12.75 -10.81
C LEU A 207 12.88 11.50 -10.11
N ASP A 208 11.90 10.81 -10.72
CA ASP A 208 11.40 9.56 -10.14
C ASP A 208 12.51 8.51 -10.08
N ALA A 209 13.27 8.30 -11.16
CA ALA A 209 14.43 7.40 -11.13
C ALA A 209 15.42 7.75 -10.00
N ALA A 210 15.69 9.04 -9.77
CA ALA A 210 16.53 9.51 -8.68
C ALA A 210 15.93 9.22 -7.30
N THR A 211 14.59 9.28 -7.15
CA THR A 211 13.92 8.90 -5.90
C THR A 211 14.11 7.42 -5.56
N PHE A 212 14.12 6.54 -6.55
CA PHE A 212 14.43 5.11 -6.32
C PHE A 212 15.86 4.91 -5.79
N PHE A 213 16.84 5.59 -6.36
CA PHE A 213 18.23 5.54 -5.83
C PHE A 213 18.31 6.15 -4.43
N GLY A 214 17.64 7.28 -4.19
CA GLY A 214 17.53 7.90 -2.86
C GLY A 214 16.90 6.96 -1.84
N ALA A 215 15.80 6.29 -2.21
CA ALA A 215 15.15 5.28 -1.38
C ALA A 215 16.06 4.08 -1.10
N ALA A 216 16.81 3.59 -2.10
CA ALA A 216 17.79 2.51 -1.92
C ALA A 216 18.86 2.87 -0.89
N LEU A 217 19.42 4.09 -0.95
CA LEU A 217 20.42 4.58 0.00
C LEU A 217 19.86 4.69 1.43
N VAL A 218 18.65 5.22 1.58
CA VAL A 218 17.99 5.32 2.88
C VAL A 218 17.64 3.93 3.41
N TRP A 219 17.18 3.01 2.56
CA TRP A 219 16.84 1.64 2.94
C TRP A 219 18.02 0.86 3.50
N ARG A 220 19.21 1.05 2.94
CA ARG A 220 20.45 0.42 3.45
C ARG A 220 20.81 0.83 4.88
N ARG A 221 20.25 1.92 5.41
CA ARG A 221 20.43 2.32 6.81
C ARG A 221 19.55 1.51 7.79
N LEU A 222 18.63 0.67 7.30
CA LEU A 222 17.87 -0.24 8.16
C LEU A 222 18.82 -1.23 8.86
N PRO A 223 18.46 -1.67 10.08
CA PRO A 223 19.15 -2.77 10.74
C PRO A 223 19.20 -4.01 9.83
N TYR A 224 20.28 -4.77 9.96
CA TYR A 224 20.38 -6.03 9.23
C TYR A 224 19.25 -6.98 9.63
N VAL A 225 18.61 -7.56 8.63
CA VAL A 225 17.54 -8.56 8.79
C VAL A 225 18.07 -9.89 8.31
N ALA A 226 18.27 -10.83 9.24
CA ALA A 226 18.83 -12.13 8.94
C ALA A 226 17.90 -12.96 8.01
N PRO A 227 18.48 -13.79 7.11
CA PRO A 227 17.74 -14.81 6.39
C PRO A 227 17.03 -15.75 7.35
N THR A 228 15.88 -16.29 6.95
CA THR A 228 15.11 -17.25 7.74
C THR A 228 15.21 -18.67 7.21
N VAL A 229 15.69 -18.82 5.99
CA VAL A 229 15.86 -20.09 5.28
C VAL A 229 17.34 -20.32 4.96
N ASN A 230 17.79 -21.56 5.05
CA ASN A 230 19.17 -21.92 4.74
C ASN A 230 19.46 -21.75 3.25
N LYS A 231 20.69 -21.30 2.90
CA LYS A 231 21.09 -21.06 1.50
C LYS A 231 20.99 -22.31 0.60
N GLY A 232 21.08 -23.51 1.18
CA GLY A 232 20.96 -24.79 0.45
C GLY A 232 19.53 -25.31 0.29
N GLU A 233 18.53 -24.65 0.92
CA GLU A 233 17.15 -25.11 0.84
C GLU A 233 16.58 -24.90 -0.58
N PRO A 234 15.98 -25.95 -1.20
CA PRO A 234 15.46 -25.84 -2.55
C PRO A 234 14.28 -24.85 -2.61
N PHE A 235 14.06 -24.25 -3.76
CA PHE A 235 12.89 -23.43 -4.03
C PHE A 235 11.63 -24.28 -3.83
N SER A 236 10.67 -23.77 -3.08
CA SER A 236 9.42 -24.45 -2.81
C SER A 236 8.23 -23.51 -2.90
N PHE A 237 7.08 -24.03 -3.30
CA PHE A 237 5.81 -23.29 -3.34
C PHE A 237 5.01 -23.53 -2.05
N ILE A 238 5.64 -23.39 -0.88
CA ILE A 238 5.02 -23.76 0.39
C ILE A 238 3.76 -22.93 0.68
N ALA A 239 3.77 -21.64 0.35
CA ALA A 239 2.61 -20.78 0.55
C ALA A 239 1.39 -21.19 -0.31
N LEU A 240 1.61 -21.71 -1.53
CA LEU A 240 0.54 -22.23 -2.39
C LEU A 240 0.00 -23.59 -1.95
N LYS A 241 0.76 -24.33 -1.16
CA LYS A 241 0.32 -25.62 -0.58
C LYS A 241 -0.54 -25.43 0.67
N ASP A 242 -0.46 -24.28 1.31
CA ASP A 242 -1.27 -23.94 2.49
C ASP A 242 -2.68 -23.53 2.07
N LYS A 243 -3.60 -24.51 2.08
CA LYS A 243 -4.99 -24.30 1.66
C LYS A 243 -5.70 -23.20 2.45
N LYS A 244 -5.42 -23.03 3.75
CA LYS A 244 -6.05 -21.98 4.58
C LYS A 244 -5.58 -20.61 4.12
N PHE A 245 -4.29 -20.46 3.87
CA PHE A 245 -3.70 -19.24 3.39
C PHE A 245 -4.18 -18.89 1.97
N VAL A 246 -4.18 -19.86 1.06
CA VAL A 246 -4.68 -19.67 -0.32
C VAL A 246 -6.14 -19.27 -0.32
N THR A 247 -6.99 -19.89 0.50
CA THR A 247 -8.40 -19.49 0.63
C THR A 247 -8.52 -18.04 1.11
N ALA A 248 -7.76 -17.66 2.13
CA ALA A 248 -7.75 -16.29 2.63
C ALA A 248 -7.26 -15.30 1.56
N THR A 249 -6.24 -15.67 0.78
CA THR A 249 -5.73 -14.86 -0.33
C THR A 249 -6.76 -14.68 -1.44
N LEU A 250 -7.47 -15.75 -1.83
CA LEU A 250 -8.53 -15.65 -2.84
C LEU A 250 -9.69 -14.77 -2.36
N LEU A 251 -10.12 -14.90 -1.12
CA LEU A 251 -11.14 -14.02 -0.53
C LEU A 251 -10.66 -12.57 -0.48
N ASN A 252 -9.37 -12.35 -0.17
CA ASN A 252 -8.76 -11.01 -0.24
C ASN A 252 -8.78 -10.49 -1.68
N GLY A 253 -8.47 -11.33 -2.67
CA GLY A 253 -8.56 -10.97 -4.10
C GLY A 253 -9.95 -10.49 -4.50
N VAL A 254 -11.02 -11.17 -4.06
CA VAL A 254 -12.40 -10.72 -4.30
C VAL A 254 -12.67 -9.37 -3.65
N MET A 255 -12.25 -9.19 -2.39
CA MET A 255 -12.45 -7.91 -1.71
C MET A 255 -11.68 -6.76 -2.38
N THR A 256 -10.49 -7.00 -2.93
CA THR A 256 -9.72 -5.94 -3.61
C THR A 256 -10.40 -5.41 -4.87
N LEU A 257 -11.43 -6.10 -5.40
CA LEU A 257 -12.25 -5.57 -6.50
C LEU A 257 -12.93 -4.23 -6.15
N HIS A 258 -13.09 -3.91 -4.86
CA HIS A 258 -13.61 -2.59 -4.49
C HIS A 258 -12.73 -1.44 -4.99
N PHE A 259 -11.41 -1.65 -5.20
CA PHE A 259 -10.55 -0.66 -5.83
C PHE A 259 -10.89 -0.42 -7.31
N VAL A 260 -11.33 -1.47 -8.03
CA VAL A 260 -11.82 -1.32 -9.40
C VAL A 260 -13.14 -0.54 -9.41
N ILE A 261 -14.01 -0.80 -8.45
CA ILE A 261 -15.25 -0.02 -8.28
C ILE A 261 -14.88 1.45 -8.06
N GLN A 262 -13.96 1.75 -7.15
CA GLN A 262 -13.56 3.11 -6.80
C GLN A 262 -12.88 3.86 -7.96
N ASN A 263 -11.99 3.20 -8.69
CA ASN A 263 -11.14 3.87 -9.68
C ASN A 263 -11.73 3.85 -11.09
N VAL A 264 -12.70 2.97 -11.36
CA VAL A 264 -13.30 2.81 -12.71
C VAL A 264 -14.81 2.99 -12.67
N ALA A 265 -15.51 2.20 -11.86
CA ALA A 265 -16.98 2.19 -11.90
C ALA A 265 -17.58 3.51 -11.40
N ILE A 266 -17.09 4.05 -10.28
CA ILE A 266 -17.63 5.30 -9.71
C ILE A 266 -17.39 6.51 -10.62
N PRO A 267 -16.19 6.74 -11.21
CA PRO A 267 -16.02 7.80 -12.20
C PRO A 267 -16.98 7.69 -13.39
N LEU A 268 -17.16 6.49 -13.95
CA LEU A 268 -18.11 6.26 -15.03
C LEU A 268 -19.56 6.50 -14.59
N TRP A 269 -19.92 6.04 -13.38
CA TRP A 269 -21.24 6.26 -12.78
C TRP A 269 -21.55 7.76 -12.64
N ILE A 270 -20.60 8.55 -12.16
CA ILE A 270 -20.77 10.00 -12.02
C ILE A 270 -21.07 10.64 -13.38
N VAL A 271 -20.35 10.23 -14.42
CA VAL A 271 -20.46 10.83 -15.76
C VAL A 271 -21.76 10.45 -16.47
N HIS A 272 -22.22 9.20 -16.30
CA HIS A 272 -23.33 8.66 -17.09
C HIS A 272 -24.67 8.65 -16.36
N GLU A 273 -24.66 8.45 -15.03
CA GLU A 273 -25.88 8.17 -14.26
C GLU A 273 -26.27 9.31 -13.31
N THR A 274 -25.41 10.31 -13.11
CA THR A 274 -25.67 11.38 -12.14
C THR A 274 -25.67 12.77 -12.79
N LYS A 275 -26.28 13.73 -12.10
CA LYS A 275 -26.21 15.17 -12.45
C LYS A 275 -25.03 15.87 -11.76
N ALA A 276 -24.13 15.14 -11.06
CA ALA A 276 -22.97 15.73 -10.44
C ALA A 276 -21.96 16.18 -11.52
N PRO A 277 -21.24 17.30 -11.32
CA PRO A 277 -20.24 17.75 -12.28
C PRO A 277 -19.08 16.74 -12.36
N ARG A 278 -18.50 16.56 -13.55
CA ARG A 278 -17.43 15.58 -13.80
C ARG A 278 -16.23 15.74 -12.86
N TRP A 279 -15.88 16.97 -12.48
CA TRP A 279 -14.78 17.25 -11.55
C TRP A 279 -15.04 16.71 -10.12
N TRP A 280 -16.28 16.28 -9.82
CA TRP A 280 -16.62 15.65 -8.53
C TRP A 280 -15.86 14.34 -8.30
N VAL A 281 -15.42 13.66 -9.36
CA VAL A 281 -14.49 12.52 -9.28
C VAL A 281 -13.23 12.88 -8.51
N ALA A 282 -12.64 14.04 -8.79
CA ALA A 282 -11.43 14.50 -8.08
C ALA A 282 -11.72 14.78 -6.58
N VAL A 283 -12.91 15.30 -6.25
CA VAL A 283 -13.32 15.51 -4.84
C VAL A 283 -13.36 14.18 -4.11
N LEU A 284 -13.97 13.14 -4.69
CA LEU A 284 -14.05 11.83 -4.06
C LEU A 284 -12.67 11.19 -3.89
N MET A 285 -11.76 11.35 -4.86
CA MET A 285 -10.37 10.91 -4.74
C MET A 285 -9.64 11.64 -3.61
N LEU A 286 -9.85 12.94 -3.46
CA LEU A 286 -9.27 13.73 -2.35
C LEU A 286 -9.84 13.27 -1.00
N VAL A 287 -11.14 13.03 -0.90
CA VAL A 287 -11.79 12.48 0.30
C VAL A 287 -11.15 11.15 0.70
N ASN A 288 -10.94 10.25 -0.26
CA ASN A 288 -10.27 8.98 -0.01
C ASN A 288 -8.82 9.21 0.48
N THR A 289 -8.01 9.94 -0.27
CA THR A 289 -6.59 10.16 0.05
C THR A 289 -6.42 10.80 1.43
N ILE A 290 -7.16 11.87 1.72
CA ILE A 290 -7.11 12.56 3.01
C ILE A 290 -7.53 11.62 4.15
N SER A 291 -8.60 10.83 3.94
CA SER A 291 -9.08 9.88 4.94
C SER A 291 -8.06 8.79 5.22
N VAL A 292 -7.40 8.24 4.19
CA VAL A 292 -6.33 7.24 4.36
C VAL A 292 -5.16 7.83 5.15
N VAL A 293 -4.69 9.02 4.80
CA VAL A 293 -3.57 9.67 5.50
C VAL A 293 -3.90 9.92 6.97
N LEU A 294 -5.10 10.38 7.28
CA LEU A 294 -5.48 10.77 8.64
C LEU A 294 -5.91 9.57 9.51
N PHE A 295 -6.59 8.59 8.95
CA PHE A 295 -7.30 7.57 9.74
C PHE A 295 -6.74 6.16 9.61
N GLN A 296 -5.87 5.83 8.64
CA GLN A 296 -5.39 4.46 8.43
C GLN A 296 -4.74 3.86 9.70
N VAL A 297 -3.90 4.64 10.38
CA VAL A 297 -3.23 4.16 11.61
C VAL A 297 -4.23 3.95 12.76
N ARG A 298 -5.26 4.79 12.85
CA ARG A 298 -6.33 4.60 13.85
C ARG A 298 -7.19 3.37 13.55
N ALA A 299 -7.50 3.16 12.29
CA ALA A 299 -8.29 2.02 11.83
C ALA A 299 -7.57 0.66 12.05
N SER A 300 -6.25 0.65 12.22
CA SER A 300 -5.49 -0.57 12.52
C SER A 300 -5.52 -0.99 13.99
N LYS A 301 -6.13 -0.21 14.88
CA LYS A 301 -6.24 -0.60 16.29
C LYS A 301 -7.17 -1.81 16.45
N GLY A 302 -6.77 -2.74 17.30
CA GLY A 302 -7.52 -3.97 17.56
C GLY A 302 -7.29 -5.06 16.53
N SER A 303 -6.35 -4.91 15.59
CA SER A 303 -6.00 -5.93 14.59
C SER A 303 -4.90 -6.89 15.08
N GLY A 304 -4.88 -7.20 16.39
CA GLY A 304 -3.77 -7.92 17.04
C GLY A 304 -3.65 -9.38 16.63
N ASP A 305 -4.74 -10.02 16.24
CA ASP A 305 -4.77 -11.42 15.85
C ASP A 305 -5.64 -11.69 14.60
N VAL A 306 -5.52 -12.90 14.05
CA VAL A 306 -6.23 -13.32 12.82
C VAL A 306 -7.75 -13.26 13.00
N ARG A 307 -8.27 -13.61 14.19
CA ARG A 307 -9.71 -13.65 14.44
C ARG A 307 -10.31 -12.23 14.45
N GLU A 308 -9.64 -11.30 15.13
CA GLU A 308 -10.03 -9.89 15.11
C GLU A 308 -9.89 -9.30 13.70
N GLY A 309 -8.78 -9.63 13.00
CA GLY A 309 -8.57 -9.27 11.60
C GLY A 309 -9.72 -9.75 10.70
N ALA A 310 -10.16 -11.00 10.87
CA ALA A 310 -11.28 -11.56 10.10
C ALA A 310 -12.61 -10.84 10.40
N ARG A 311 -12.87 -10.47 11.66
CA ARG A 311 -14.06 -9.68 12.04
C ARG A 311 -14.02 -8.28 11.43
N MET A 312 -12.87 -7.63 11.47
CA MET A 312 -12.66 -6.31 10.83
C MET A 312 -12.92 -6.41 9.33
N TYR A 313 -12.41 -7.48 8.71
CA TYR A 313 -12.54 -7.72 7.27
C TYR A 313 -13.99 -7.97 6.85
N ALA A 314 -14.75 -8.75 7.63
CA ALA A 314 -16.18 -8.96 7.41
C ALA A 314 -16.98 -7.64 7.53
N ARG A 315 -16.70 -6.83 8.57
CA ARG A 315 -17.32 -5.51 8.73
C ARG A 315 -17.00 -4.58 7.56
N ALA A 316 -15.79 -4.64 7.04
CA ALA A 316 -15.38 -3.89 5.85
C ALA A 316 -16.24 -4.27 4.63
N GLY A 317 -16.49 -5.56 4.43
CA GLY A 317 -17.37 -6.05 3.37
C GLY A 317 -18.77 -5.45 3.43
N TYR A 318 -19.38 -5.40 4.62
CA TYR A 318 -20.68 -4.75 4.82
C TYR A 318 -20.65 -3.24 4.55
N LEU A 319 -19.58 -2.55 4.95
CA LEU A 319 -19.43 -1.12 4.68
C LEU A 319 -19.27 -0.83 3.18
N VAL A 320 -18.46 -1.64 2.47
CA VAL A 320 -18.32 -1.51 1.02
C VAL A 320 -19.65 -1.79 0.30
N ALA A 321 -20.38 -2.83 0.71
CA ALA A 321 -21.69 -3.12 0.16
C ALA A 321 -22.69 -1.97 0.41
N ALA A 322 -22.73 -1.43 1.63
CA ALA A 322 -23.54 -0.26 1.96
C ALA A 322 -23.15 0.96 1.13
N ALA A 323 -21.87 1.19 0.91
CA ALA A 323 -21.39 2.27 0.05
C ALA A 323 -21.85 2.09 -1.41
N CYS A 324 -21.83 0.87 -1.95
CA CYS A 324 -22.34 0.60 -3.29
C CYS A 324 -23.83 0.92 -3.40
N LEU A 325 -24.64 0.58 -2.39
CA LEU A 325 -26.05 0.95 -2.34
C LEU A 325 -26.24 2.46 -2.27
N LEU A 326 -25.42 3.16 -1.45
CA LEU A 326 -25.48 4.62 -1.37
C LEU A 326 -25.11 5.28 -2.70
N TYR A 327 -24.08 4.78 -3.41
CA TYR A 327 -23.77 5.29 -4.76
C TYR A 327 -24.96 5.17 -5.70
N ALA A 328 -25.71 4.07 -5.65
CA ALA A 328 -26.88 3.87 -6.50
C ALA A 328 -27.98 4.93 -6.25
N PHE A 329 -28.16 5.42 -5.02
CA PHE A 329 -29.12 6.50 -4.72
C PHE A 329 -28.75 7.86 -5.30
N SER A 330 -27.55 8.04 -5.84
CA SER A 330 -27.16 9.27 -6.54
C SER A 330 -27.73 9.36 -7.96
N ALA A 331 -28.19 8.23 -8.54
CA ALA A 331 -28.74 8.20 -9.88
C ALA A 331 -30.07 8.96 -9.95
N GLY A 332 -30.24 9.77 -10.99
CA GLY A 332 -31.47 10.54 -11.21
C GLY A 332 -31.75 11.65 -10.21
N ALA A 333 -30.96 11.78 -9.12
CA ALA A 333 -31.12 12.81 -8.11
C ALA A 333 -30.79 14.22 -8.67
N SER A 334 -31.25 15.27 -7.98
CA SER A 334 -30.80 16.63 -8.28
C SER A 334 -29.29 16.77 -8.07
N GLN A 335 -28.66 17.72 -8.73
CA GLN A 335 -27.20 17.89 -8.67
C GLN A 335 -26.67 17.99 -7.24
N ILE A 336 -27.30 18.78 -6.38
CA ILE A 336 -26.87 18.97 -4.99
C ILE A 336 -27.01 17.66 -4.21
N VAL A 337 -28.15 16.98 -4.35
CA VAL A 337 -28.42 15.70 -3.68
C VAL A 337 -27.43 14.64 -4.15
N ALA A 338 -27.18 14.53 -5.47
CA ALA A 338 -26.19 13.59 -6.02
C ALA A 338 -24.80 13.86 -5.42
N CYS A 339 -24.34 15.12 -5.37
CA CYS A 339 -23.06 15.49 -4.80
C CYS A 339 -22.95 15.09 -3.32
N VAL A 340 -23.97 15.35 -2.51
CA VAL A 340 -23.98 15.00 -1.08
C VAL A 340 -23.97 13.49 -0.90
N VAL A 341 -24.84 12.77 -1.61
CA VAL A 341 -24.91 11.29 -1.54
C VAL A 341 -23.60 10.65 -1.95
N LEU A 342 -22.95 11.13 -3.02
CA LEU A 342 -21.65 10.64 -3.48
C LEU A 342 -20.55 10.82 -2.42
N VAL A 343 -20.51 11.95 -1.71
CA VAL A 343 -19.54 12.17 -0.63
C VAL A 343 -19.83 11.25 0.56
N LEU A 344 -21.08 11.11 0.96
CA LEU A 344 -21.46 10.19 2.04
C LEU A 344 -21.10 8.74 1.68
N ALA A 345 -21.40 8.31 0.45
CA ALA A 345 -21.02 7.00 -0.05
C ALA A 345 -19.49 6.80 -0.04
N ALA A 346 -18.73 7.81 -0.48
CA ALA A 346 -17.26 7.77 -0.44
C ALA A 346 -16.71 7.68 0.98
N LEU A 347 -17.29 8.37 1.95
CA LEU A 347 -16.90 8.29 3.36
C LEU A 347 -17.15 6.89 3.94
N VAL A 348 -18.30 6.28 3.62
CA VAL A 348 -18.60 4.89 4.04
C VAL A 348 -17.68 3.90 3.33
N HIS A 349 -17.39 4.10 2.03
CA HIS A 349 -16.48 3.27 1.26
C HIS A 349 -15.07 3.29 1.86
N VAL A 350 -14.51 4.49 2.09
CA VAL A 350 -13.17 4.61 2.66
C VAL A 350 -13.09 4.07 4.09
N ALA A 351 -14.15 4.19 4.88
CA ALA A 351 -14.20 3.55 6.20
C ALA A 351 -14.10 2.02 6.08
N GLY A 352 -14.81 1.41 5.13
CA GLY A 352 -14.67 0.00 4.78
C GLY A 352 -13.26 -0.34 4.31
N GLU A 353 -12.68 0.43 3.42
CA GLU A 353 -11.32 0.28 2.92
C GLU A 353 -10.26 0.31 4.04
N LEU A 354 -10.35 1.27 4.96
CA LEU A 354 -9.41 1.44 6.07
C LEU A 354 -9.42 0.23 7.02
N ILE A 355 -10.62 -0.20 7.42
CA ILE A 355 -10.83 -1.33 8.32
C ILE A 355 -10.47 -2.64 7.61
N GLY A 356 -10.87 -2.78 6.34
CA GLY A 356 -10.57 -3.95 5.51
C GLY A 356 -9.09 -4.15 5.30
N SER A 357 -8.35 -3.09 5.03
CA SER A 357 -6.90 -3.15 4.90
C SER A 357 -6.22 -3.63 6.19
N ALA A 358 -6.63 -3.09 7.35
CA ALA A 358 -6.09 -3.53 8.64
C ALA A 358 -6.40 -5.01 8.92
N GLY A 359 -7.63 -5.45 8.63
CA GLY A 359 -8.05 -6.84 8.75
C GLY A 359 -7.28 -7.76 7.81
N SER A 360 -7.14 -7.38 6.54
CA SER A 360 -6.37 -8.11 5.53
C SER A 360 -4.93 -8.31 5.99
N TRP A 361 -4.24 -7.26 6.42
CA TRP A 361 -2.84 -7.38 6.88
C TRP A 361 -2.71 -8.26 8.12
N SER A 362 -3.65 -8.17 9.06
CA SER A 362 -3.68 -9.07 10.23
C SER A 362 -3.79 -10.55 9.81
N ILE A 363 -4.68 -10.86 8.86
CA ILE A 363 -4.86 -12.20 8.31
C ILE A 363 -3.59 -12.64 7.56
N GLY A 364 -3.10 -11.82 6.63
CA GLY A 364 -1.94 -12.14 5.78
C GLY A 364 -0.66 -12.36 6.60
N PHE A 365 -0.42 -11.54 7.63
CA PHE A 365 0.74 -11.72 8.51
C PHE A 365 0.55 -12.85 9.52
N GLY A 366 -0.66 -13.02 10.04
CA GLY A 366 -0.94 -13.97 11.11
C GLY A 366 -1.04 -15.42 10.66
N LEU A 367 -1.53 -15.67 9.44
CA LEU A 367 -1.57 -17.01 8.84
C LEU A 367 -0.24 -17.43 8.24
N ALA A 368 0.65 -16.48 7.92
CA ALA A 368 1.92 -16.78 7.25
C ALA A 368 2.88 -17.54 8.16
N ASN A 369 3.53 -18.56 7.60
CA ASN A 369 4.60 -19.29 8.28
C ASN A 369 5.78 -18.37 8.55
N GLN A 370 6.28 -18.33 9.80
CA GLN A 370 7.34 -17.41 10.24
C GLN A 370 8.67 -17.63 9.49
N ALA A 371 8.99 -18.87 9.11
CA ALA A 371 10.22 -19.20 8.37
C ALA A 371 10.16 -18.72 6.90
N HIS A 372 8.97 -18.68 6.31
CA HIS A 372 8.74 -18.39 4.89
C HIS A 372 7.90 -17.13 4.66
N GLN A 373 8.01 -16.14 5.56
CA GLN A 373 7.22 -14.90 5.52
C GLN A 373 7.30 -14.20 4.16
N GLY A 374 8.47 -14.20 3.52
CA GLY A 374 8.65 -13.59 2.21
C GLY A 374 7.78 -14.25 1.14
N GLN A 375 7.77 -15.59 1.07
CA GLN A 375 6.92 -16.31 0.10
C GLN A 375 5.45 -16.07 0.35
N TYR A 376 5.02 -16.07 1.61
CA TYR A 376 3.63 -15.79 1.97
C TYR A 376 3.22 -14.37 1.60
N GLN A 377 4.08 -13.36 1.79
CA GLN A 377 3.80 -12.00 1.37
C GLN A 377 3.77 -11.84 -0.16
N GLY A 378 4.52 -12.66 -0.89
CA GLY A 378 4.49 -12.66 -2.35
C GLY A 378 3.23 -13.31 -2.95
N VAL A 379 2.53 -14.16 -2.20
CA VAL A 379 1.27 -14.78 -2.62
C VAL A 379 0.06 -13.93 -2.24
N TYR A 380 0.10 -13.24 -1.08
CA TYR A 380 -0.99 -12.43 -0.54
C TYR A 380 -1.07 -11.06 -1.19
#